data_2e7c488ab22c58b9265acaa65aa62993
#
_entry.id   2e7c488ab22c58b9265acaa65aa62993
#
_cell.length_a   1.000
_cell.length_b   1.000
_cell.length_c   1.000
_cell.angle_alpha   90.00
_cell.angle_beta   90.00
_cell.angle_gamma   90.00
#
_symmetry.space_group_name_H-M   'P 1'
#
loop_
_entity.id
_entity.type
_entity.pdbx_description
1 polymer ?
#
loop_
_entity_poly.entity_id
_entity_poly.type
_entity_poly.pdbx_seq_one_letter_code
_entity_poly.pdbx_strand_id
1 'polypeptide(L)'
;MTNEIRKIQLKQKKSLLKIYKKRLEEIKKSILELATSGGNTLKLAIEKKKLEKLIQKLEQEFKEFSDEAIEESYRQGAQDQKKRISALGIAVIALASVQIASIENIYYSHLLRITKEITSKVKSYVRTDFSDKHKVVQALNNLSQTGILSSEVDTERWQLLMKRLEQNFKNKDIFTIPYFDKNGNVVRRVKASTYAEMLARTLCAQTFRKAAKDSILEQFENEGDLVEILGESVYPDSPCIPYQGKVLSLTGRTKGYTTVQEAETNGLFHPNCIHSFAVTEKVIDAYSQKDISLKA
;
A
#
# COMPACT_ATOMS: atom_id res chain seq x y z
N MET A 1 -8.16 -4.63 17.82
CA MET A 1 -8.41 -3.68 16.71
C MET A 1 -9.90 -3.46 16.62
N THR A 2 -10.33 -2.22 16.59
CA THR A 2 -11.75 -1.92 16.48
C THR A 2 -12.31 -2.43 15.15
N ASN A 3 -13.55 -2.88 15.13
CA ASN A 3 -14.22 -3.29 13.88
C ASN A 3 -14.19 -2.18 12.82
N GLU A 4 -14.06 -0.92 13.24
CA GLU A 4 -14.01 0.25 12.37
C GLU A 4 -12.75 0.28 11.49
N ILE A 5 -11.55 0.10 12.07
CA ILE A 5 -10.31 0.12 11.26
C ILE A 5 -10.28 -1.02 10.23
N ARG A 6 -10.82 -2.20 10.59
CA ARG A 6 -10.95 -3.32 9.64
C ARG A 6 -11.86 -2.99 8.46
N LYS A 7 -12.99 -2.31 8.73
CA LYS A 7 -13.92 -1.89 7.67
C LYS A 7 -13.25 -0.91 6.72
N ILE A 8 -12.52 0.08 7.26
CA ILE A 8 -11.81 1.08 6.46
C ILE A 8 -10.73 0.42 5.61
N GLN A 9 -9.91 -0.45 6.22
CA GLN A 9 -8.86 -1.20 5.50
C GLN A 9 -9.45 -2.03 4.35
N LEU A 10 -10.57 -2.72 4.57
CA LEU A 10 -11.24 -3.52 3.54
C LEU A 10 -11.81 -2.64 2.42
N LYS A 11 -12.40 -1.51 2.75
CA LYS A 11 -12.91 -0.53 1.78
C LYS A 11 -11.78 0.00 0.91
N GLN A 12 -10.70 0.51 1.53
CA GLN A 12 -9.55 1.07 0.82
C GLN A 12 -8.84 0.02 -0.04
N LYS A 13 -8.64 -1.19 0.49
CA LYS A 13 -8.13 -2.32 -0.29
C LYS A 13 -8.96 -2.57 -1.56
N LYS A 14 -10.29 -2.65 -1.44
CA LYS A 14 -11.19 -2.90 -2.58
C LYS A 14 -11.10 -1.77 -3.60
N SER A 15 -11.10 -0.52 -3.16
CA SER A 15 -11.01 0.67 -4.03
C SER A 15 -9.68 0.71 -4.78
N LEU A 16 -8.55 0.55 -4.09
CA LEU A 16 -7.23 0.52 -4.72
C LEU A 16 -7.07 -0.61 -5.74
N LEU A 17 -7.54 -1.82 -5.40
CA LEU A 17 -7.49 -2.94 -6.33
C LEU A 17 -8.39 -2.74 -7.54
N LYS A 18 -9.52 -2.05 -7.40
CA LYS A 18 -10.40 -1.71 -8.53
C LYS A 18 -9.70 -0.77 -9.51
N ILE A 19 -9.05 0.28 -9.01
CA ILE A 19 -8.24 1.21 -9.80
C ILE A 19 -7.13 0.43 -10.53
N TYR A 20 -6.32 -0.31 -9.79
CA TYR A 20 -5.20 -1.09 -10.32
C TYR A 20 -5.66 -2.06 -11.42
N LYS A 21 -6.65 -2.91 -11.15
CA LYS A 21 -7.13 -3.92 -12.10
C LYS A 21 -7.68 -3.30 -13.38
N LYS A 22 -8.49 -2.24 -13.26
CA LYS A 22 -9.03 -1.52 -14.42
C LYS A 22 -7.92 -1.03 -15.34
N ARG A 23 -6.92 -0.34 -14.79
CA ARG A 23 -5.80 0.20 -15.59
C ARG A 23 -4.88 -0.89 -16.11
N LEU A 24 -4.69 -1.94 -15.33
CA LEU A 24 -3.92 -3.10 -15.76
C LEU A 24 -4.49 -3.72 -17.04
N GLU A 25 -5.79 -3.92 -17.11
CA GLU A 25 -6.44 -4.48 -18.31
C GLU A 25 -6.33 -3.56 -19.51
N GLU A 26 -6.49 -2.25 -19.34
CA GLU A 26 -6.30 -1.26 -20.42
C GLU A 26 -4.85 -1.25 -20.92
N ILE A 27 -3.87 -1.30 -20.02
CA ILE A 27 -2.44 -1.35 -20.36
C ILE A 27 -2.10 -2.65 -21.10
N LYS A 28 -2.58 -3.80 -20.62
CA LYS A 28 -2.40 -5.10 -21.29
C LYS A 28 -2.95 -5.08 -22.70
N LYS A 29 -4.18 -4.56 -22.88
CA LYS A 29 -4.80 -4.42 -24.19
C LYS A 29 -3.95 -3.58 -25.12
N SER A 30 -3.46 -2.41 -24.67
CA SER A 30 -2.62 -1.54 -25.47
C SER A 30 -1.25 -2.16 -25.81
N ILE A 31 -0.67 -2.97 -24.93
CA ILE A 31 0.55 -3.75 -25.22
C ILE A 31 0.27 -4.78 -26.34
N LEU A 32 -0.87 -5.47 -26.32
CA LEU A 32 -1.26 -6.41 -27.35
C LEU A 32 -1.49 -5.70 -28.69
N GLU A 33 -2.17 -4.56 -28.71
CA GLU A 33 -2.36 -3.73 -29.91
C GLU A 33 -1.02 -3.24 -30.48
N LEU A 34 -0.06 -2.88 -29.60
CA LEU A 34 1.30 -2.55 -30.01
C LEU A 34 2.02 -3.75 -30.68
N ALA A 35 1.92 -4.94 -30.09
CA ALA A 35 2.51 -6.15 -30.62
C ALA A 35 1.93 -6.56 -31.98
N THR A 36 0.64 -6.23 -32.22
CA THR A 36 -0.05 -6.54 -33.49
C THR A 36 0.09 -5.45 -34.55
N SER A 37 0.75 -4.35 -34.27
CA SER A 37 0.88 -3.21 -35.20
C SER A 37 1.62 -3.55 -36.51
N GLY A 38 2.29 -4.71 -36.56
CA GLY A 38 2.85 -5.29 -37.78
C GLY A 38 3.93 -4.45 -38.44
N GLY A 39 4.69 -3.67 -37.67
CA GLY A 39 5.75 -2.78 -38.20
C GLY A 39 5.23 -1.45 -38.77
N ASN A 40 3.93 -1.16 -38.67
CA ASN A 40 3.39 0.14 -39.04
C ASN A 40 3.83 1.20 -38.02
N THR A 41 4.77 2.06 -38.44
CA THR A 41 5.41 3.07 -37.57
C THR A 41 4.41 4.07 -36.99
N LEU A 42 3.36 4.43 -37.75
CA LEU A 42 2.32 5.34 -37.28
C LEU A 42 1.47 4.70 -36.16
N LYS A 43 1.01 3.46 -36.39
CA LYS A 43 0.28 2.70 -35.34
C LYS A 43 1.13 2.50 -34.09
N LEU A 44 2.41 2.19 -34.26
CA LEU A 44 3.37 2.06 -33.16
C LEU A 44 3.47 3.33 -32.32
N ALA A 45 3.59 4.49 -32.99
CA ALA A 45 3.65 5.80 -32.31
C ALA A 45 2.35 6.12 -31.55
N ILE A 46 1.19 5.84 -32.13
CA ILE A 46 -0.13 6.03 -31.50
C ILE A 46 -0.26 5.17 -30.25
N GLU A 47 0.07 3.88 -30.33
CA GLU A 47 -0.05 2.97 -29.17
C GLU A 47 0.96 3.28 -28.06
N LYS A 48 2.18 3.73 -28.38
CA LYS A 48 3.14 4.25 -27.39
C LYS A 48 2.56 5.43 -26.63
N LYS A 49 2.01 6.43 -27.34
CA LYS A 49 1.40 7.61 -26.72
C LYS A 49 0.17 7.24 -25.88
N LYS A 50 -0.61 6.25 -26.30
CA LYS A 50 -1.74 5.72 -25.53
C LYS A 50 -1.29 5.05 -24.24
N LEU A 51 -0.24 4.23 -24.28
CA LEU A 51 0.36 3.60 -23.09
C LEU A 51 0.87 4.65 -22.08
N GLU A 52 1.57 5.68 -22.55
CA GLU A 52 2.05 6.78 -21.69
C GLU A 52 0.87 7.48 -20.99
N LYS A 53 -0.20 7.80 -21.72
CA LYS A 53 -1.42 8.40 -21.16
C LYS A 53 -2.09 7.48 -20.13
N LEU A 54 -2.13 6.17 -20.36
CA LEU A 54 -2.71 5.22 -19.40
C LEU A 54 -1.91 5.14 -18.11
N ILE A 55 -0.57 5.20 -18.18
CA ILE A 55 0.29 5.24 -17.01
C ILE A 55 0.11 6.54 -16.24
N GLN A 56 0.10 7.69 -16.91
CA GLN A 56 -0.17 8.99 -16.29
C GLN A 56 -1.53 9.01 -15.58
N LYS A 57 -2.56 8.43 -16.22
CA LYS A 57 -3.89 8.33 -15.62
C LYS A 57 -3.91 7.43 -14.40
N LEU A 58 -3.15 6.34 -14.39
CA LEU A 58 -2.98 5.49 -13.20
C LEU A 58 -2.29 6.26 -12.07
N GLU A 59 -1.26 7.05 -12.37
CA GLU A 59 -0.55 7.88 -11.39
C GLU A 59 -1.47 8.93 -10.77
N GLN A 60 -2.30 9.59 -11.58
CA GLN A 60 -3.29 10.54 -11.10
C GLN A 60 -4.33 9.86 -10.19
N GLU A 61 -4.91 8.73 -10.62
CA GLU A 61 -5.87 7.99 -9.81
C GLU A 61 -5.27 7.47 -8.49
N PHE A 62 -3.97 7.12 -8.49
CA PHE A 62 -3.26 6.76 -7.27
C PHE A 62 -3.06 7.96 -6.34
N LYS A 63 -2.81 9.16 -6.88
CA LYS A 63 -2.71 10.38 -6.09
C LYS A 63 -4.05 10.70 -5.43
N GLU A 64 -5.12 10.77 -6.20
CA GLU A 64 -6.48 11.03 -5.71
C GLU A 64 -6.88 10.00 -4.64
N PHE A 65 -6.65 8.72 -4.90
CA PHE A 65 -6.92 7.66 -3.93
C PHE A 65 -6.10 7.83 -2.63
N SER A 66 -4.81 8.19 -2.73
CA SER A 66 -3.96 8.35 -1.53
C SER A 66 -4.45 9.48 -0.64
N ASP A 67 -4.83 10.62 -1.23
CA ASP A 67 -5.34 11.78 -0.51
C ASP A 67 -6.65 11.43 0.24
N GLU A 68 -7.63 10.88 -0.47
CA GLU A 68 -8.90 10.44 0.13
C GLU A 68 -8.73 9.37 1.22
N ALA A 69 -7.87 8.38 0.96
CA ALA A 69 -7.67 7.27 1.88
C ALA A 69 -6.99 7.71 3.19
N ILE A 70 -6.03 8.63 3.10
CA ILE A 70 -5.33 9.17 4.27
C ILE A 70 -6.26 10.07 5.08
N GLU A 71 -6.97 10.98 4.42
CA GLU A 71 -7.94 11.86 5.09
C GLU A 71 -9.01 11.04 5.83
N GLU A 72 -9.62 10.05 5.17
CA GLU A 72 -10.61 9.18 5.79
C GLU A 72 -10.04 8.42 6.99
N SER A 73 -8.85 7.82 6.85
CA SER A 73 -8.22 7.05 7.92
C SER A 73 -7.86 7.93 9.12
N TYR A 74 -7.37 9.14 8.87
CA TYR A 74 -7.04 10.10 9.92
C TYR A 74 -8.29 10.55 10.68
N ARG A 75 -9.32 10.98 9.95
CA ARG A 75 -10.60 11.40 10.54
C ARG A 75 -11.22 10.30 11.41
N GLN A 76 -11.23 9.07 10.95
CA GLN A 76 -11.80 7.94 11.69
C GLN A 76 -10.94 7.57 12.90
N GLY A 77 -9.62 7.67 12.83
CA GLY A 77 -8.72 7.46 13.97
C GLY A 77 -8.94 8.47 15.07
N ALA A 78 -9.07 9.75 14.71
CA ALA A 78 -9.39 10.82 15.65
C ALA A 78 -10.77 10.63 16.30
N GLN A 79 -11.78 10.27 15.52
CA GLN A 79 -13.13 10.02 16.04
C GLN A 79 -13.18 8.80 16.99
N ASP A 80 -12.48 7.70 16.67
CA ASP A 80 -12.40 6.54 17.54
C ASP A 80 -11.78 6.91 18.89
N GLN A 81 -10.68 7.67 18.86
CA GLN A 81 -10.02 8.11 20.10
C GLN A 81 -10.89 9.03 20.94
N LYS A 82 -11.58 10.00 20.33
CA LYS A 82 -12.53 10.87 21.01
C LYS A 82 -13.64 10.09 21.72
N LYS A 83 -14.22 9.10 21.04
CA LYS A 83 -15.24 8.22 21.64
C LYS A 83 -14.72 7.47 22.87
N ARG A 84 -13.46 6.99 22.81
CA ARG A 84 -12.83 6.27 23.93
C ARG A 84 -12.59 7.18 25.12
N ILE A 85 -12.04 8.38 24.89
CA ILE A 85 -11.78 9.37 25.93
C ILE A 85 -13.11 9.80 26.59
N SER A 86 -14.14 10.07 25.78
CA SER A 86 -15.48 10.41 26.29
C SER A 86 -16.11 9.27 27.12
N ALA A 87 -15.89 8.01 26.74
CA ALA A 87 -16.36 6.85 27.47
C ALA A 87 -15.71 6.71 28.87
N LEU A 88 -14.53 7.29 29.06
CA LEU A 88 -13.86 7.39 30.37
C LEU A 88 -14.36 8.56 31.23
N GLY A 89 -15.40 9.30 30.79
CA GLY A 89 -15.94 10.47 31.50
C GLY A 89 -15.10 11.74 31.35
N ILE A 90 -14.07 11.73 30.45
CA ILE A 90 -13.20 12.88 30.21
C ILE A 90 -13.82 13.77 29.13
N ALA A 91 -13.92 15.09 29.39
CA ALA A 91 -14.37 16.05 28.38
C ALA A 91 -13.45 16.09 27.17
N VAL A 92 -14.01 16.06 25.95
CA VAL A 92 -13.23 15.99 24.72
C VAL A 92 -13.07 17.37 24.10
N ILE A 93 -11.83 17.78 23.84
CA ILE A 93 -11.51 19.01 23.10
C ILE A 93 -11.56 18.79 21.58
N ALA A 94 -11.81 19.87 20.84
CA ALA A 94 -11.74 19.82 19.37
C ALA A 94 -10.28 19.72 18.91
N LEU A 95 -9.98 18.82 17.98
CA LEU A 95 -8.66 18.75 17.35
C LEU A 95 -8.40 20.00 16.51
N ALA A 96 -7.20 20.56 16.65
CA ALA A 96 -6.69 21.54 15.69
C ALA A 96 -6.51 20.89 14.30
N SER A 97 -6.49 21.70 13.25
CA SER A 97 -6.22 21.20 11.90
C SER A 97 -4.81 20.60 11.80
N VAL A 98 -4.71 19.33 11.49
CA VAL A 98 -3.43 18.63 11.40
C VAL A 98 -2.96 18.56 9.95
N GLN A 99 -1.66 18.77 9.74
CA GLN A 99 -1.04 18.59 8.44
C GLN A 99 -0.83 17.10 8.16
N ILE A 100 -1.67 16.52 7.30
CA ILE A 100 -1.57 15.12 6.85
C ILE A 100 -0.78 14.98 5.54
N ALA A 101 -0.43 16.09 4.90
CA ALA A 101 0.24 16.12 3.60
C ALA A 101 1.54 15.27 3.53
N SER A 102 2.29 15.19 4.63
CA SER A 102 3.49 14.34 4.68
C SER A 102 3.16 12.85 4.56
N ILE A 103 2.05 12.41 5.17
CA ILE A 103 1.59 11.02 5.12
C ILE A 103 1.05 10.71 3.73
N GLU A 104 0.27 11.61 3.14
CA GLU A 104 -0.24 11.51 1.76
C GLU A 104 0.91 11.35 0.76
N ASN A 105 1.96 12.16 0.88
CA ASN A 105 3.14 12.07 0.02
C ASN A 105 3.89 10.75 0.18
N ILE A 106 4.03 10.24 1.40
CA ILE A 106 4.63 8.93 1.66
C ILE A 106 3.79 7.84 1.00
N TYR A 107 2.47 7.86 1.18
CA TYR A 107 1.57 6.89 0.55
C TYR A 107 1.69 6.92 -0.97
N TYR A 108 1.57 8.09 -1.54
CA TYR A 108 1.68 8.27 -2.97
C TYR A 108 3.03 7.79 -3.51
N SER A 109 4.13 8.08 -2.82
CA SER A 109 5.45 7.61 -3.22
C SER A 109 5.56 6.07 -3.29
N HIS A 110 4.89 5.37 -2.37
CA HIS A 110 4.80 3.91 -2.41
C HIS A 110 3.96 3.40 -3.58
N LEU A 111 2.85 4.07 -3.91
CA LEU A 111 2.03 3.72 -5.07
C LEU A 111 2.78 3.97 -6.38
N LEU A 112 3.59 5.02 -6.46
CA LEU A 112 4.46 5.30 -7.62
C LEU A 112 5.48 4.17 -7.90
N ARG A 113 5.83 3.35 -6.93
CA ARG A 113 6.67 2.16 -7.20
C ARG A 113 5.96 1.17 -8.13
N ILE A 114 4.64 1.05 -8.03
CA ILE A 114 3.84 0.22 -8.94
C ILE A 114 3.92 0.77 -10.36
N THR A 115 3.71 2.08 -10.55
CA THR A 115 3.74 2.70 -11.87
C THR A 115 5.15 2.68 -12.47
N LYS A 116 6.20 2.85 -11.67
CA LYS A 116 7.60 2.71 -12.12
C LYS A 116 7.89 1.32 -12.65
N GLU A 117 7.45 0.27 -11.96
CA GLU A 117 7.64 -1.11 -12.43
C GLU A 117 6.81 -1.40 -13.70
N ILE A 118 5.58 -0.89 -13.77
CA ILE A 118 4.75 -0.97 -14.98
C ILE A 118 5.46 -0.27 -16.14
N THR A 119 5.93 0.96 -15.93
CA THR A 119 6.65 1.77 -16.94
C THR A 119 7.89 1.07 -17.42
N SER A 120 8.70 0.53 -16.52
CA SER A 120 9.92 -0.23 -16.85
C SER A 120 9.59 -1.45 -17.73
N LYS A 121 8.56 -2.20 -17.35
CA LYS A 121 8.12 -3.37 -18.10
C LYS A 121 7.55 -2.99 -19.47
N VAL A 122 6.72 -1.97 -19.54
CA VAL A 122 6.19 -1.43 -20.81
C VAL A 122 7.32 -0.95 -21.70
N LYS A 123 8.31 -0.21 -21.18
CA LYS A 123 9.50 0.20 -21.95
C LYS A 123 10.28 -0.98 -22.48
N SER A 124 10.38 -2.09 -21.76
CA SER A 124 11.04 -3.30 -22.23
C SER A 124 10.31 -3.92 -23.44
N TYR A 125 8.98 -3.94 -23.41
CA TYR A 125 8.17 -4.39 -24.56
C TYR A 125 8.28 -3.44 -25.76
N VAL A 126 8.27 -2.13 -25.52
CA VAL A 126 8.35 -1.11 -26.58
C VAL A 126 9.73 -1.02 -27.23
N ARG A 127 10.82 -1.34 -26.50
CA ARG A 127 12.20 -1.40 -27.05
C ARG A 127 12.44 -2.62 -27.91
N THR A 128 11.64 -3.68 -27.77
CA THR A 128 11.65 -4.80 -28.70
C THR A 128 11.21 -4.25 -30.05
N ASP A 129 12.07 -4.37 -31.05
CA ASP A 129 11.77 -3.88 -32.40
C ASP A 129 10.70 -4.78 -33.03
N PHE A 130 9.45 -4.34 -32.96
CA PHE A 130 8.33 -5.04 -33.57
C PHE A 130 8.21 -4.82 -35.09
N SER A 131 9.13 -4.06 -35.71
CA SER A 131 9.14 -3.85 -37.16
C SER A 131 9.48 -5.13 -37.93
N ASP A 132 10.18 -6.08 -37.27
CA ASP A 132 10.58 -7.34 -37.84
C ASP A 132 9.76 -8.49 -37.22
N LYS A 133 8.92 -9.13 -38.06
CA LYS A 133 8.11 -10.29 -37.67
C LYS A 133 8.94 -11.39 -36.98
N HIS A 134 10.17 -11.55 -37.37
CA HIS A 134 11.07 -12.55 -36.80
C HIS A 134 11.48 -12.25 -35.37
N LYS A 135 11.79 -11.00 -35.07
CA LYS A 135 12.11 -10.53 -33.68
C LYS A 135 10.91 -10.61 -32.76
N VAL A 136 9.71 -10.33 -33.28
CA VAL A 136 8.46 -10.49 -32.51
C VAL A 136 8.23 -11.94 -32.14
N VAL A 137 8.41 -12.87 -33.09
CA VAL A 137 8.30 -14.31 -32.85
C VAL A 137 9.34 -14.80 -31.86
N GLN A 138 10.59 -14.33 -31.93
CA GLN A 138 11.61 -14.64 -30.92
C GLN A 138 11.27 -14.09 -29.53
N ALA A 139 10.80 -12.87 -29.44
CA ALA A 139 10.34 -12.29 -28.17
C ALA A 139 9.18 -13.10 -27.57
N LEU A 140 8.25 -13.57 -28.40
CA LEU A 140 7.11 -14.40 -27.99
C LEU A 140 7.54 -15.81 -27.60
N ASN A 141 8.49 -16.40 -28.29
CA ASN A 141 9.06 -17.71 -27.95
C ASN A 141 9.85 -17.67 -26.63
N ASN A 142 10.62 -16.61 -26.40
CA ASN A 142 11.30 -16.36 -25.12
C ASN A 142 10.30 -16.15 -23.96
N LEU A 143 9.11 -15.65 -24.25
CA LEU A 143 8.04 -15.52 -23.26
C LEU A 143 7.30 -16.84 -23.01
N SER A 144 7.25 -17.76 -23.97
CA SER A 144 6.44 -18.98 -23.91
C SER A 144 7.23 -20.27 -23.63
N GLN A 145 8.57 -20.24 -23.67
CA GLN A 145 9.46 -21.43 -23.56
C GLN A 145 9.11 -22.58 -24.50
N THR A 146 8.45 -22.33 -25.62
CA THR A 146 8.10 -23.35 -26.59
C THR A 146 8.95 -23.14 -27.86
N GLY A 147 10.03 -23.89 -27.97
CA GLY A 147 10.94 -23.86 -29.12
C GLY A 147 10.31 -24.39 -30.38
N ILE A 148 9.76 -23.53 -31.23
CA ILE A 148 9.47 -23.84 -32.63
C ILE A 148 10.00 -22.70 -33.48
N LEU A 149 11.13 -22.94 -34.13
CA LEU A 149 11.68 -22.10 -35.16
C LEU A 149 11.29 -22.68 -36.52
N SER A 150 10.60 -21.92 -37.33
CA SER A 150 10.63 -22.09 -38.78
C SER A 150 10.40 -20.77 -39.50
N SER A 151 11.05 -20.61 -40.63
CA SER A 151 11.30 -19.38 -41.36
C SER A 151 10.12 -18.75 -42.09
N GLU A 152 8.96 -19.31 -42.04
CA GLU A 152 7.72 -18.76 -42.61
C GLU A 152 6.66 -18.70 -41.54
N VAL A 153 6.37 -17.49 -41.04
CA VAL A 153 5.29 -17.29 -40.08
C VAL A 153 4.02 -17.21 -40.90
N ASP A 154 3.34 -18.33 -40.99
CA ASP A 154 1.96 -18.44 -41.46
C ASP A 154 1.03 -17.57 -40.63
N THR A 155 0.05 -16.94 -41.27
CA THR A 155 -0.93 -16.05 -40.62
C THR A 155 -1.69 -16.76 -39.49
N GLU A 156 -1.95 -18.07 -39.63
CA GLU A 156 -2.60 -18.90 -38.62
C GLU A 156 -1.72 -19.10 -37.38
N ARG A 157 -0.40 -19.31 -37.56
CA ARG A 157 0.55 -19.42 -36.44
C ARG A 157 0.68 -18.10 -35.71
N TRP A 158 0.66 -16.97 -36.40
CA TRP A 158 0.65 -15.65 -35.80
C TRP A 158 -0.60 -15.44 -34.94
N GLN A 159 -1.77 -15.77 -35.45
CA GLN A 159 -3.05 -15.69 -34.72
C GLN A 159 -3.03 -16.60 -33.47
N LEU A 160 -2.47 -17.80 -33.58
CA LEU A 160 -2.34 -18.71 -32.44
C LEU A 160 -1.39 -18.19 -31.37
N LEU A 161 -0.27 -17.59 -31.76
CA LEU A 161 0.69 -16.94 -30.85
C LEU A 161 0.06 -15.73 -30.16
N MET A 162 -0.72 -14.92 -30.88
CA MET A 162 -1.46 -13.81 -30.30
C MET A 162 -2.50 -14.26 -29.29
N LYS A 163 -3.24 -15.32 -29.61
CA LYS A 163 -4.21 -15.92 -28.70
C LYS A 163 -3.56 -16.47 -27.43
N ARG A 164 -2.38 -17.08 -27.53
CA ARG A 164 -1.60 -17.55 -26.37
C ARG A 164 -1.05 -16.38 -25.54
N LEU A 165 -0.59 -15.30 -26.18
CA LEU A 165 -0.22 -14.05 -25.50
C LEU A 165 -1.40 -13.48 -24.75
N GLU A 166 -2.56 -13.34 -25.38
CA GLU A 166 -3.79 -12.88 -24.75
C GLU A 166 -4.13 -13.72 -23.52
N GLN A 167 -4.07 -15.04 -23.63
CA GLN A 167 -4.35 -15.95 -22.52
C GLN A 167 -3.32 -15.79 -21.39
N ASN A 168 -2.03 -15.65 -21.70
CA ASN A 168 -0.97 -15.42 -20.72
C ASN A 168 -1.12 -14.06 -20.03
N PHE A 169 -1.55 -13.02 -20.76
CA PHE A 169 -1.79 -11.70 -20.20
C PHE A 169 -3.10 -11.62 -19.43
N LYS A 170 -4.17 -12.30 -19.86
CA LYS A 170 -5.46 -12.32 -19.16
C LYS A 170 -5.37 -12.95 -17.78
N ASN A 171 -4.56 -14.01 -17.63
CA ASN A 171 -4.59 -14.85 -16.43
C ASN A 171 -3.47 -14.58 -15.42
N LYS A 172 -2.52 -13.68 -15.71
CA LYS A 172 -1.37 -13.41 -14.82
C LYS A 172 -1.25 -11.91 -14.50
N ASP A 173 -1.02 -11.61 -13.23
CA ASP A 173 -0.47 -10.32 -12.84
C ASP A 173 1.00 -10.29 -13.27
N ILE A 174 1.25 -9.70 -14.46
CA ILE A 174 2.57 -9.65 -15.10
C ILE A 174 3.51 -8.64 -14.45
N PHE A 175 2.97 -7.76 -13.62
CA PHE A 175 3.76 -6.75 -12.93
C PHE A 175 4.10 -7.21 -11.52
N THR A 176 5.37 -7.10 -11.17
CA THR A 176 5.90 -7.51 -9.87
C THR A 176 6.77 -6.41 -9.28
N ILE A 177 6.69 -6.23 -7.98
CA ILE A 177 7.46 -5.22 -7.23
C ILE A 177 8.63 -5.93 -6.54
N PRO A 178 9.87 -5.46 -6.69
CA PRO A 178 11.01 -6.04 -6.01
C PRO A 178 11.02 -5.65 -4.53
N TYR A 179 11.39 -6.60 -3.68
CA TYR A 179 11.77 -6.39 -2.29
C TYR A 179 13.28 -6.50 -2.18
N PHE A 180 13.87 -5.53 -1.50
CA PHE A 180 15.31 -5.43 -1.32
C PHE A 180 15.69 -5.79 0.12
N ASP A 181 16.88 -6.39 0.28
CA ASP A 181 17.54 -6.53 1.57
C ASP A 181 18.23 -5.22 1.99
N LYS A 182 18.90 -5.26 3.15
CA LYS A 182 19.64 -4.10 3.67
C LYS A 182 20.80 -3.66 2.77
N ASN A 183 21.28 -4.56 1.89
CA ASN A 183 22.38 -4.35 0.97
C ASN A 183 21.91 -3.88 -0.41
N GLY A 184 20.60 -3.73 -0.63
CA GLY A 184 20.03 -3.33 -1.90
C GLY A 184 19.83 -4.47 -2.91
N ASN A 185 20.02 -5.74 -2.53
CA ASN A 185 19.78 -6.88 -3.40
C ASN A 185 18.30 -7.25 -3.43
N VAL A 186 17.81 -7.66 -4.59
CA VAL A 186 16.43 -8.15 -4.72
C VAL A 186 16.32 -9.54 -4.10
N VAL A 187 15.69 -9.65 -2.93
CA VAL A 187 15.45 -10.94 -2.25
C VAL A 187 14.22 -11.68 -2.78
N ARG A 188 13.22 -10.96 -3.22
CA ARG A 188 12.01 -11.54 -3.83
C ARG A 188 11.25 -10.52 -4.64
N ARG A 189 10.35 -11.00 -5.50
CA ARG A 189 9.37 -10.15 -6.19
C ARG A 189 7.96 -10.61 -5.83
N VAL A 190 7.06 -9.66 -5.59
CA VAL A 190 5.66 -9.91 -5.30
C VAL A 190 4.77 -9.31 -6.38
N LYS A 191 3.59 -9.88 -6.58
CA LYS A 191 2.61 -9.31 -7.52
C LYS A 191 2.28 -7.87 -7.12
N ALA A 192 2.13 -6.98 -8.09
CA ALA A 192 1.80 -5.58 -7.82
C ALA A 192 0.43 -5.43 -7.12
N SER A 193 -0.54 -6.31 -7.42
CA SER A 193 -1.81 -6.38 -6.69
C SER A 193 -1.63 -6.72 -5.21
N THR A 194 -0.79 -7.72 -4.89
CA THR A 194 -0.47 -8.09 -3.50
C THR A 194 0.23 -6.96 -2.76
N TYR A 195 1.15 -6.25 -3.46
CA TYR A 195 1.83 -5.08 -2.91
C TYR A 195 0.84 -3.94 -2.61
N ALA A 196 -0.08 -3.65 -3.55
CA ALA A 196 -1.13 -2.65 -3.34
C ALA A 196 -2.04 -2.98 -2.16
N GLU A 197 -2.43 -4.26 -2.00
CA GLU A 197 -3.21 -4.71 -0.84
C GLU A 197 -2.49 -4.51 0.49
N MET A 198 -1.20 -4.84 0.53
CA MET A 198 -0.36 -4.63 1.71
C MET A 198 -0.25 -3.14 2.05
N LEU A 199 -0.02 -2.28 1.06
CA LEU A 199 0.04 -0.84 1.25
C LEU A 199 -1.25 -0.28 1.83
N ALA A 200 -2.41 -0.61 1.24
CA ALA A 200 -3.70 -0.12 1.72
C ALA A 200 -3.94 -0.45 3.19
N ARG A 201 -3.60 -1.68 3.63
CA ARG A 201 -3.75 -2.09 5.03
C ARG A 201 -2.76 -1.40 5.96
N THR A 202 -1.50 -1.36 5.57
CA THR A 202 -0.42 -0.84 6.42
C THR A 202 -0.58 0.66 6.63
N LEU A 203 -0.80 1.40 5.55
CA LEU A 203 -0.87 2.86 5.60
C LEU A 203 -2.17 3.36 6.25
N CYS A 204 -3.29 2.67 6.02
CA CYS A 204 -4.52 2.92 6.77
C CYS A 204 -4.28 2.80 8.29
N ALA A 205 -3.62 1.71 8.73
CA ALA A 205 -3.34 1.51 10.15
C ALA A 205 -2.34 2.53 10.72
N GLN A 206 -1.31 2.90 9.97
CA GLN A 206 -0.35 3.93 10.37
C GLN A 206 -1.02 5.30 10.52
N THR A 207 -1.85 5.70 9.55
CA THR A 207 -2.58 6.97 9.58
C THR A 207 -3.58 7.02 10.74
N PHE A 208 -4.30 5.92 10.96
CA PHE A 208 -5.21 5.79 12.11
C PHE A 208 -4.48 5.97 13.44
N ARG A 209 -3.32 5.32 13.62
CA ARG A 209 -2.49 5.46 14.82
C ARG A 209 -1.91 6.88 14.98
N LYS A 210 -1.52 7.51 13.87
CA LYS A 210 -1.06 8.91 13.90
C LYS A 210 -2.15 9.82 14.41
N ALA A 211 -3.37 9.67 13.91
CA ALA A 211 -4.52 10.43 14.37
C ALA A 211 -4.83 10.20 15.85
N ALA A 212 -4.76 8.93 16.31
CA ALA A 212 -4.91 8.59 17.71
C ALA A 212 -3.85 9.26 18.59
N LYS A 213 -2.58 9.21 18.17
CA LYS A 213 -1.46 9.88 18.84
C LYS A 213 -1.69 11.38 18.98
N ASP A 214 -2.03 12.04 17.86
CA ASP A 214 -2.25 13.48 17.83
C ASP A 214 -3.42 13.87 18.75
N SER A 215 -4.51 13.11 18.70
CA SER A 215 -5.68 13.33 19.56
C SER A 215 -5.36 13.18 21.05
N ILE A 216 -4.55 12.21 21.43
CA ILE A 216 -4.17 11.99 22.84
C ILE A 216 -3.26 13.13 23.33
N LEU A 217 -2.22 13.46 22.53
CA LEU A 217 -1.27 14.50 22.93
C LEU A 217 -1.91 15.88 23.02
N GLU A 218 -2.88 16.17 22.15
CA GLU A 218 -3.63 17.44 22.20
C GLU A 218 -4.63 17.46 23.37
N GLN A 219 -5.36 16.36 23.59
CA GLN A 219 -6.36 16.25 24.67
C GLN A 219 -5.73 16.49 26.06
N PHE A 220 -4.53 16.00 26.28
CA PHE A 220 -3.86 16.07 27.58
C PHE A 220 -2.74 17.13 27.61
N GLU A 221 -2.79 18.12 26.71
CA GLU A 221 -1.81 19.23 26.62
C GLU A 221 -0.36 18.76 26.71
N ASN A 222 -0.09 17.58 26.16
CA ASN A 222 1.20 16.89 26.25
C ASN A 222 1.62 16.44 27.67
N GLU A 223 0.79 16.52 28.69
CA GLU A 223 1.08 15.99 30.02
C GLU A 223 0.87 14.47 30.07
N GLY A 224 -0.17 13.98 29.39
CA GLY A 224 -0.50 12.54 29.29
C GLY A 224 0.03 11.91 28.02
N ASP A 225 0.97 10.98 28.16
CA ASP A 225 1.60 10.29 27.03
C ASP A 225 1.56 8.76 27.12
N LEU A 226 0.83 8.20 28.10
CA LEU A 226 0.66 6.76 28.22
C LEU A 226 -0.51 6.26 27.36
N VAL A 227 -0.32 5.07 26.79
CA VAL A 227 -1.32 4.37 25.98
C VAL A 227 -1.23 2.87 26.22
N GLU A 228 -2.35 2.18 26.14
CA GLU A 228 -2.39 0.73 26.12
C GLU A 228 -2.39 0.21 24.68
N ILE A 229 -1.59 -0.83 24.40
CA ILE A 229 -1.58 -1.49 23.10
C ILE A 229 -2.76 -2.44 22.98
N LEU A 230 -3.64 -2.17 22.03
CA LEU A 230 -4.88 -2.89 21.78
C LEU A 230 -4.78 -3.83 20.58
N GLY A 231 -5.47 -4.94 20.67
CA GLY A 231 -5.58 -5.95 19.61
C GLY A 231 -4.91 -7.25 20.02
N GLU A 232 -5.40 -8.35 19.45
CA GLU A 232 -4.86 -9.69 19.69
C GLU A 232 -4.41 -10.28 18.35
N SER A 233 -3.15 -10.69 18.27
CA SER A 233 -2.64 -11.41 17.12
C SER A 233 -3.01 -12.88 17.23
N VAL A 234 -3.44 -13.45 16.11
CA VAL A 234 -3.67 -14.89 15.98
C VAL A 234 -2.40 -15.68 15.59
N TYR A 235 -1.31 -14.95 15.32
CA TYR A 235 -0.04 -15.55 14.91
C TYR A 235 0.94 -15.57 16.08
N PRO A 236 1.23 -16.76 16.66
CA PRO A 236 2.02 -16.87 17.90
C PRO A 236 3.45 -16.33 17.80
N ASP A 237 4.05 -16.36 16.60
CA ASP A 237 5.42 -15.89 16.37
C ASP A 237 5.50 -14.43 15.93
N SER A 238 4.40 -13.68 16.03
CA SER A 238 4.39 -12.27 15.60
C SER A 238 5.19 -11.40 16.56
N PRO A 239 6.11 -10.54 16.07
CA PRO A 239 6.97 -9.70 16.90
C PRO A 239 6.20 -8.66 17.74
N CYS A 240 4.94 -8.44 17.45
CA CYS A 240 4.09 -7.53 18.21
C CYS A 240 3.43 -8.16 19.44
N ILE A 241 3.42 -9.49 19.58
CA ILE A 241 2.80 -10.21 20.73
C ILE A 241 3.33 -9.73 22.10
N PRO A 242 4.64 -9.51 22.28
CA PRO A 242 5.14 -9.06 23.59
C PRO A 242 4.56 -7.74 24.09
N TYR A 243 3.89 -6.98 23.20
CA TYR A 243 3.35 -5.64 23.50
C TYR A 243 1.83 -5.62 23.72
N GLN A 244 1.14 -6.73 23.47
CA GLN A 244 -0.32 -6.81 23.64
C GLN A 244 -0.72 -6.50 25.08
N GLY A 245 -1.67 -5.57 25.25
CA GLY A 245 -2.16 -5.15 26.56
C GLY A 245 -1.15 -4.42 27.43
N LYS A 246 0.06 -4.12 26.93
CA LYS A 246 1.04 -3.32 27.69
C LYS A 246 0.74 -1.84 27.58
N VAL A 247 1.05 -1.12 28.67
CA VAL A 247 1.06 0.34 28.70
C VAL A 247 2.44 0.82 28.25
N LEU A 248 2.46 1.69 27.25
CA LEU A 248 3.66 2.29 26.67
C LEU A 248 3.57 3.82 26.71
N SER A 249 4.72 4.50 26.63
CA SER A 249 4.77 5.95 26.51
C SER A 249 4.86 6.37 25.03
N LEU A 250 4.04 7.33 24.59
CA LEU A 250 4.08 7.89 23.23
C LEU A 250 5.32 8.72 22.95
N THR A 251 5.88 9.39 23.97
CA THR A 251 6.93 10.40 23.83
C THR A 251 8.17 10.14 24.69
N GLY A 252 8.13 9.22 25.64
CA GLY A 252 9.18 8.94 26.61
C GLY A 252 9.19 9.90 27.82
N ARG A 253 8.18 10.77 27.97
CA ARG A 253 8.07 11.69 29.12
C ARG A 253 7.79 10.95 30.41
N THR A 254 6.82 10.04 30.40
CA THR A 254 6.49 9.26 31.57
C THR A 254 7.55 8.16 31.76
N LYS A 255 8.45 8.40 32.72
CA LYS A 255 9.56 7.48 33.00
C LYS A 255 9.10 6.14 33.54
N GLY A 256 9.86 5.07 33.21
CA GLY A 256 9.56 3.69 33.64
C GLY A 256 8.66 2.93 32.68
N TYR A 257 8.31 3.50 31.53
CA TYR A 257 7.58 2.84 30.44
C TYR A 257 8.45 2.78 29.18
N THR A 258 8.40 1.65 28.47
CA THR A 258 8.96 1.52 27.12
C THR A 258 8.26 2.49 26.21
N THR A 259 8.99 3.15 25.32
CA THR A 259 8.37 4.05 24.34
C THR A 259 7.74 3.26 23.19
N VAL A 260 6.71 3.85 22.59
CA VAL A 260 6.11 3.29 21.35
C VAL A 260 7.18 3.15 20.26
N GLN A 261 8.09 4.12 20.15
CA GLN A 261 9.17 4.11 19.16
C GLN A 261 10.15 2.95 19.37
N GLU A 262 10.55 2.66 20.61
CA GLU A 262 11.38 1.49 20.94
C GLU A 262 10.64 0.18 20.60
N ALA A 263 9.36 0.11 20.93
CA ALA A 263 8.52 -1.04 20.59
C ALA A 263 8.39 -1.25 19.07
N GLU A 264 8.25 -0.18 18.28
CA GLU A 264 8.23 -0.22 16.82
C GLU A 264 9.56 -0.73 16.25
N THR A 265 10.68 -0.27 16.79
CA THR A 265 12.01 -0.75 16.40
C THR A 265 12.15 -2.25 16.64
N ASN A 266 11.50 -2.77 17.68
CA ASN A 266 11.50 -4.18 18.07
C ASN A 266 10.33 -4.99 17.48
N GLY A 267 9.63 -4.43 16.47
CA GLY A 267 8.65 -5.15 15.66
C GLY A 267 7.18 -4.89 15.96
N LEU A 268 6.85 -4.01 16.91
CA LEU A 268 5.47 -3.53 17.03
C LEU A 268 5.09 -2.74 15.75
N PHE A 269 3.84 -2.86 15.32
CA PHE A 269 3.30 -2.16 14.13
C PHE A 269 3.99 -2.50 12.81
N HIS A 270 4.56 -3.70 12.70
CA HIS A 270 5.10 -4.24 11.44
C HIS A 270 4.06 -4.20 10.29
N PRO A 271 4.45 -4.37 9.02
CA PRO A 271 3.51 -4.46 7.91
C PRO A 271 2.40 -5.49 8.16
N ASN A 272 1.15 -5.09 7.92
CA ASN A 272 -0.07 -5.86 8.23
C ASN A 272 -0.37 -6.06 9.74
N CYS A 273 0.33 -5.37 10.64
CA CYS A 273 0.02 -5.44 12.07
C CYS A 273 -1.41 -4.96 12.34
N ILE A 274 -2.11 -5.67 13.21
CA ILE A 274 -3.50 -5.38 13.58
C ILE A 274 -3.61 -4.51 14.84
N HIS A 275 -2.50 -4.28 15.53
CA HIS A 275 -2.49 -3.53 16.79
C HIS A 275 -2.71 -2.05 16.56
N SER A 276 -3.38 -1.43 17.52
CA SER A 276 -3.51 0.00 17.71
C SER A 276 -3.22 0.35 19.16
N PHE A 277 -3.42 1.57 19.57
CA PHE A 277 -3.33 1.97 20.97
C PHE A 277 -4.43 2.96 21.32
N ALA A 278 -4.74 3.10 22.59
CA ALA A 278 -5.68 4.08 23.10
C ALA A 278 -5.42 4.39 24.58
N VAL A 279 -6.05 5.43 25.07
CA VAL A 279 -6.24 5.66 26.51
C VAL A 279 -7.35 4.72 26.97
N THR A 280 -7.10 3.98 28.06
CA THR A 280 -8.02 3.03 28.67
C THR A 280 -8.06 3.23 30.19
N GLU A 281 -8.96 2.55 30.90
CA GLU A 281 -8.96 2.52 32.37
C GLU A 281 -7.58 2.12 32.94
N LYS A 282 -6.93 1.13 32.33
CA LYS A 282 -5.58 0.70 32.73
C LYS A 282 -4.54 1.82 32.63
N VAL A 283 -4.66 2.71 31.65
CA VAL A 283 -3.81 3.90 31.53
C VAL A 283 -4.12 4.89 32.64
N ILE A 284 -5.38 5.11 32.95
CA ILE A 284 -5.81 6.00 34.06
C ILE A 284 -5.28 5.48 35.40
N ASP A 285 -5.39 4.18 35.64
CA ASP A 285 -4.83 3.54 36.84
C ASP A 285 -3.31 3.71 36.93
N ALA A 286 -2.60 3.59 35.80
CA ALA A 286 -1.16 3.79 35.74
C ALA A 286 -0.73 5.21 36.09
N TYR A 287 -1.53 6.22 35.73
CA TYR A 287 -1.30 7.61 36.16
C TYR A 287 -1.61 7.82 37.64
N SER A 288 -2.71 7.26 38.11
CA SER A 288 -3.14 7.36 39.53
C SER A 288 -2.08 6.78 40.47
N GLN A 289 -1.44 5.66 40.10
CA GLN A 289 -0.35 5.05 40.88
C GLN A 289 0.93 5.91 40.96
N LYS A 290 1.09 6.88 40.07
CA LYS A 290 2.25 7.77 40.02
C LYS A 290 1.98 9.19 40.52
N ASP A 291 0.83 9.45 41.14
CA ASP A 291 0.36 10.79 41.54
C ASP A 291 0.35 11.82 40.38
N ILE A 292 0.24 11.37 39.14
CA ILE A 292 0.14 12.22 37.95
C ILE A 292 -1.35 12.51 37.72
N SER A 293 -1.79 13.71 38.06
CA SER A 293 -3.14 14.18 37.72
C SER A 293 -3.21 14.50 36.23
N LEU A 294 -4.04 13.75 35.48
CA LEU A 294 -4.43 14.16 34.14
C LEU A 294 -5.42 15.33 34.26
N LYS A 295 -4.97 16.55 34.01
CA LYS A 295 -5.86 17.69 33.85
C LYS A 295 -6.63 17.53 32.55
N ALA A 296 -7.96 17.49 32.65
CA ALA A 296 -8.86 17.49 31.52
C ALA A 296 -9.05 18.89 30.94
#